data_38cf14ca3cfaa517a3d1502ff063cadf
#
_entry.id   38cf14ca3cfaa517a3d1502ff063cadf
#
_cell.length_a   1.000
_cell.length_b   1.000
_cell.length_c   1.000
_cell.angle_alpha   90.00
_cell.angle_beta   90.00
_cell.angle_gamma   90.00
#
_symmetry.space_group_name_H-M   'P 1'
#
loop_
_entity.id
_entity.type
_entity.pdbx_description
1 polymer ?
#
loop_
_entity_poly.entity_id
_entity_poly.type
_entity_poly.pdbx_seq_one_letter_code
_entity_poly.pdbx_strand_id
1 'polypeptide(L)'
;MTYSEVLANARTCIGQYCKACPVCNGVACKNQIPGPGAKGVGDTAIRNYNKWADIRVNMDTLCPGGVPDTTLELFGKSFRYPFFAGPVGAVNLHYSDTYTDMTYNDVLVRACAENGIAAFTGDGTNPTVMEMATRAIGAAGGCGVPTIKPWNIDTIREKMAQAKASGCFAVAMDVDAAGLPFLKNMTPPAGSKSVEELTEIVQLAERPFIVKGVMTVKGALKAKQAGAAAIVVSNHGGRVLDQCPATAEVLPEIAAALKGTGVKVLVDGGIRTGVDVFKALALGADGVLICRPFVTAVYGGGAEGVKCYIDKLAGELADTMQMCGAHTLAEITPDMVRV
;
A
#
# COMPACT_ATOMS: atom_id res chain seq x y z
N MET A 1 -8.64 16.38 16.30
CA MET A 1 -8.25 16.93 14.97
C MET A 1 -9.14 16.32 13.90
N THR A 2 -9.64 17.12 12.96
CA THR A 2 -10.37 16.66 11.77
C THR A 2 -9.40 16.41 10.61
N TYR A 3 -9.78 15.58 9.64
CA TYR A 3 -8.92 15.32 8.47
C TYR A 3 -8.70 16.58 7.61
N SER A 4 -9.64 17.52 7.59
CA SER A 4 -9.47 18.81 6.92
C SER A 4 -8.40 19.68 7.59
N GLU A 5 -8.31 19.67 8.91
CA GLU A 5 -7.23 20.32 9.66
C GLU A 5 -5.88 19.65 9.40
N VAL A 6 -5.83 18.31 9.34
CA VAL A 6 -4.62 17.56 8.95
C VAL A 6 -4.14 18.02 7.57
N LEU A 7 -5.01 18.13 6.58
CA LEU A 7 -4.65 18.61 5.25
C LEU A 7 -4.18 20.07 5.25
N ALA A 8 -4.84 20.93 6.04
CA ALA A 8 -4.45 22.34 6.17
C ALA A 8 -3.04 22.47 6.76
N ASN A 9 -2.76 21.74 7.83
CA ASN A 9 -1.44 21.72 8.46
C ASN A 9 -0.37 21.15 7.53
N ALA A 10 -0.65 20.04 6.84
CA ALA A 10 0.29 19.45 5.89
C ALA A 10 0.72 20.43 4.81
N ARG A 11 -0.17 21.29 4.31
CA ARG A 11 0.17 22.30 3.29
C ARG A 11 1.26 23.26 3.73
N THR A 12 1.44 23.49 5.02
CA THR A 12 2.45 24.41 5.55
C THR A 12 3.85 23.81 5.59
N CYS A 13 3.99 22.47 5.53
CA CYS A 13 5.27 21.80 5.77
C CYS A 13 5.62 20.66 4.79
N ILE A 14 4.69 20.18 3.95
CA ILE A 14 4.92 19.00 3.08
C ILE A 14 5.79 19.28 1.85
N GLY A 15 6.19 20.53 1.63
CA GLY A 15 7.09 20.93 0.55
C GLY A 15 6.40 21.28 -0.76
N GLN A 16 7.23 21.51 -1.78
CA GLN A 16 6.75 22.10 -3.04
C GLN A 16 6.05 21.11 -3.99
N TYR A 17 6.36 19.83 -3.89
CA TYR A 17 5.86 18.82 -4.82
C TYR A 17 4.45 18.32 -4.48
N CYS A 18 4.13 18.16 -3.22
CA CYS A 18 2.81 17.77 -2.75
C CYS A 18 1.99 19.01 -2.36
N LYS A 19 0.74 19.06 -2.80
CA LYS A 19 -0.16 20.18 -2.48
C LYS A 19 -1.13 19.88 -1.33
N ALA A 20 -1.01 18.70 -0.70
CA ALA A 20 -1.96 18.21 0.30
C ALA A 20 -3.41 18.51 -0.13
N CYS A 21 -3.77 18.06 -1.34
CA CYS A 21 -5.03 18.40 -1.98
C CYS A 21 -6.22 17.91 -1.15
N PRO A 22 -7.35 18.62 -1.14
CA PRO A 22 -8.60 18.14 -0.51
C PRO A 22 -9.01 16.76 -1.03
N VAL A 23 -8.75 16.50 -2.32
CA VAL A 23 -8.89 15.20 -2.97
C VAL A 23 -7.57 14.85 -3.65
N CYS A 24 -6.88 13.82 -3.15
CA CYS A 24 -5.61 13.35 -3.69
C CYS A 24 -5.84 12.49 -4.95
N ASN A 25 -6.19 13.12 -6.07
CA ASN A 25 -6.55 12.47 -7.33
C ASN A 25 -5.39 12.35 -8.36
N GLY A 26 -4.18 12.80 -8.00
CA GLY A 26 -3.00 12.72 -8.88
C GLY A 26 -2.83 13.88 -9.87
N VAL A 27 -3.82 14.77 -10.02
CA VAL A 27 -3.81 15.85 -11.02
C VAL A 27 -2.76 16.92 -10.70
N ALA A 28 -2.73 17.41 -9.45
CA ALA A 28 -1.87 18.54 -9.06
C ALA A 28 -0.38 18.20 -9.03
N CYS A 29 -0.02 16.93 -8.89
CA CYS A 29 1.38 16.47 -8.81
C CYS A 29 1.80 15.62 -10.03
N LYS A 30 1.04 15.62 -11.11
CA LYS A 30 1.43 14.89 -12.33
C LYS A 30 2.82 15.33 -12.81
N ASN A 31 3.61 14.37 -13.27
CA ASN A 31 4.98 14.59 -13.76
C ASN A 31 5.94 15.24 -12.73
N GLN A 32 5.65 15.14 -11.43
CA GLN A 32 6.53 15.61 -10.36
C GLN A 32 7.39 14.44 -9.84
N ILE A 33 8.53 14.18 -10.50
CA ILE A 33 9.55 13.23 -10.07
C ILE A 33 10.91 13.95 -10.13
N PRO A 34 11.62 14.10 -8.99
CA PRO A 34 11.26 13.66 -7.63
C PRO A 34 9.98 14.34 -7.13
N GLY A 35 9.30 13.67 -6.20
CA GLY A 35 8.00 14.10 -5.68
C GLY A 35 6.99 12.93 -5.71
N PRO A 36 5.76 13.10 -5.21
CA PRO A 36 4.77 12.02 -5.11
C PRO A 36 4.02 11.74 -6.42
N GLY A 37 4.35 12.44 -7.50
CA GLY A 37 3.63 12.39 -8.76
C GLY A 37 3.86 11.12 -9.58
N ALA A 38 3.02 10.94 -10.59
CA ALA A 38 3.18 9.90 -11.59
C ALA A 38 4.12 10.36 -12.72
N LYS A 39 4.69 9.40 -13.43
CA LYS A 39 5.55 9.58 -14.59
C LYS A 39 4.75 10.07 -15.81
N GLY A 40 5.44 10.65 -16.79
CA GLY A 40 4.85 11.05 -18.07
C GLY A 40 3.76 12.10 -17.90
N VAL A 41 2.61 11.90 -18.52
CA VAL A 41 1.46 12.83 -18.44
C VAL A 41 0.61 12.61 -17.17
N GLY A 42 0.97 11.61 -16.36
CA GLY A 42 0.32 11.32 -15.08
C GLY A 42 -1.01 10.56 -15.22
N ASP A 43 -1.30 10.01 -16.38
CA ASP A 43 -2.56 9.33 -16.69
C ASP A 43 -2.85 8.19 -15.69
N THR A 44 -1.88 7.31 -15.46
CA THR A 44 -2.07 6.15 -14.59
C THR A 44 -2.53 6.51 -13.17
N ALA A 45 -1.97 7.57 -12.56
CA ALA A 45 -2.38 7.98 -11.21
C ALA A 45 -3.79 8.56 -11.18
N ILE A 46 -4.15 9.34 -12.19
CA ILE A 46 -5.47 9.94 -12.36
C ILE A 46 -6.50 8.85 -12.65
N ARG A 47 -6.17 7.91 -13.56
CA ARG A 47 -7.00 6.76 -13.90
C ARG A 47 -7.25 5.85 -12.70
N ASN A 48 -6.23 5.55 -11.89
CA ASN A 48 -6.40 4.81 -10.64
C ASN A 48 -7.48 5.42 -9.74
N TYR A 49 -7.44 6.73 -9.54
CA TYR A 49 -8.43 7.42 -8.73
C TYR A 49 -9.83 7.38 -9.37
N ASN A 50 -9.92 7.72 -10.66
CA ASN A 50 -11.20 7.81 -11.37
C ASN A 50 -11.90 6.46 -11.44
N LYS A 51 -11.16 5.37 -11.65
CA LYS A 51 -11.75 4.03 -11.76
C LYS A 51 -12.39 3.54 -10.47
N TRP A 52 -11.84 3.88 -9.30
CA TRP A 52 -12.56 3.64 -8.04
C TRP A 52 -13.83 4.50 -7.95
N ALA A 53 -13.83 5.72 -8.46
CA ALA A 53 -15.01 6.57 -8.49
C ALA A 53 -16.10 6.08 -9.46
N ASP A 54 -15.74 5.42 -10.56
CA ASP A 54 -16.68 4.84 -11.54
C ASP A 54 -17.47 3.67 -10.93
N ILE A 55 -16.86 2.86 -10.07
CA ILE A 55 -17.52 1.74 -9.38
C ILE A 55 -18.55 2.30 -8.39
N ARG A 56 -19.78 1.79 -8.44
CA ARG A 56 -20.87 2.20 -7.56
C ARG A 56 -21.17 1.13 -6.53
N VAL A 57 -21.57 1.53 -5.32
CA VAL A 57 -22.00 0.63 -4.25
C VAL A 57 -23.50 0.37 -4.38
N ASN A 58 -23.91 -0.88 -4.32
CA ASN A 58 -25.32 -1.28 -4.29
C ASN A 58 -25.80 -1.27 -2.83
N MET A 59 -26.57 -0.26 -2.47
CA MET A 59 -27.17 -0.15 -1.15
C MET A 59 -28.28 -1.21 -0.99
N ASP A 60 -28.23 -1.96 0.09
CA ASP A 60 -29.32 -2.86 0.54
C ASP A 60 -29.46 -2.80 2.06
N THR A 61 -30.53 -2.18 2.53
CA THR A 61 -30.82 -2.03 3.95
C THR A 61 -31.95 -2.95 4.44
N LEU A 62 -32.44 -3.85 3.58
CA LEU A 62 -33.39 -4.89 3.96
C LEU A 62 -32.67 -6.12 4.56
N CYS A 63 -31.90 -5.86 5.60
CA CYS A 63 -31.01 -6.83 6.26
C CYS A 63 -31.10 -6.66 7.79
N PRO A 64 -30.68 -7.65 8.58
CA PRO A 64 -30.54 -7.49 10.03
C PRO A 64 -29.61 -6.32 10.37
N GLY A 65 -29.96 -5.54 11.39
CA GLY A 65 -29.06 -4.51 11.91
C GLY A 65 -27.90 -5.13 12.69
N GLY A 66 -26.76 -4.42 12.78
CA GLY A 66 -25.60 -4.87 13.54
C GLY A 66 -24.42 -3.91 13.38
N VAL A 67 -23.41 -4.08 14.23
CA VAL A 67 -22.13 -3.38 14.09
C VAL A 67 -21.21 -4.27 13.25
N PRO A 68 -20.70 -3.81 12.11
CA PRO A 68 -19.82 -4.63 11.28
C PRO A 68 -18.51 -4.99 11.98
N ASP A 69 -18.09 -6.23 11.86
CA ASP A 69 -16.74 -6.67 12.21
C ASP A 69 -15.81 -6.49 11.00
N THR A 70 -14.86 -5.58 11.14
CA THR A 70 -13.87 -5.25 10.11
C THR A 70 -12.53 -5.96 10.31
N THR A 71 -12.46 -6.92 11.23
CA THR A 71 -11.23 -7.64 11.59
C THR A 71 -10.71 -8.46 10.40
N LEU A 72 -9.42 -8.30 10.11
CA LEU A 72 -8.70 -9.06 9.09
C LEU A 72 -7.65 -9.95 9.73
N GLU A 73 -7.70 -11.25 9.42
CA GLU A 73 -6.62 -12.20 9.72
C GLU A 73 -5.66 -12.30 8.52
N LEU A 74 -4.38 -11.94 8.74
CA LEU A 74 -3.35 -11.99 7.70
C LEU A 74 -2.04 -12.52 8.27
N PHE A 75 -1.54 -13.62 7.71
CA PHE A 75 -0.27 -14.26 8.11
C PHE A 75 -0.14 -14.54 9.62
N GLY A 76 -1.23 -14.99 10.24
CA GLY A 76 -1.27 -15.31 11.66
C GLY A 76 -1.32 -14.11 12.60
N LYS A 77 -1.58 -12.92 12.06
CA LYS A 77 -1.84 -11.70 12.84
C LYS A 77 -3.25 -11.19 12.59
N SER A 78 -3.89 -10.71 13.65
CA SER A 78 -5.19 -10.05 13.61
C SER A 78 -5.00 -8.54 13.51
N PHE A 79 -5.70 -7.91 12.57
CA PHE A 79 -5.75 -6.46 12.36
C PHE A 79 -7.18 -5.97 12.51
N ARG A 80 -7.35 -4.78 13.07
CA ARG A 80 -8.69 -4.20 13.27
C ARG A 80 -9.41 -3.87 11.95
N TYR A 81 -8.64 -3.63 10.89
CA TYR A 81 -9.15 -3.14 9.60
C TYR A 81 -8.39 -3.80 8.44
N PRO A 82 -9.03 -3.97 7.26
CA PRO A 82 -8.43 -4.58 6.08
C PRO A 82 -7.61 -3.59 5.24
N PHE A 83 -7.01 -2.58 5.88
CA PHE A 83 -6.17 -1.61 5.18
C PHE A 83 -4.88 -1.32 5.95
N PHE A 84 -3.84 -0.95 5.21
CA PHE A 84 -2.49 -0.76 5.69
C PHE A 84 -1.88 0.53 5.13
N ALA A 85 -0.97 1.16 5.84
CA ALA A 85 -0.14 2.20 5.26
C ALA A 85 0.81 1.56 4.23
N GLY A 86 0.81 2.09 3.00
CA GLY A 86 1.65 1.57 1.93
C GLY A 86 3.08 2.13 1.95
N PRO A 87 4.03 1.46 1.26
CA PRO A 87 5.45 1.78 1.36
C PRO A 87 5.79 3.13 0.73
N VAL A 88 6.51 3.95 1.50
CA VAL A 88 7.12 5.20 1.05
C VAL A 88 8.52 5.29 1.65
N GLY A 89 9.52 5.56 0.82
CA GLY A 89 10.90 5.81 1.22
C GLY A 89 11.43 7.10 0.63
N ALA A 90 12.57 7.57 1.10
CA ALA A 90 13.22 8.81 0.69
C ALA A 90 12.26 10.02 0.81
N VAL A 91 11.62 10.15 1.98
CA VAL A 91 10.56 11.15 2.19
C VAL A 91 11.07 12.59 2.03
N ASN A 92 12.29 12.88 2.44
CA ASN A 92 12.92 14.20 2.26
C ASN A 92 13.13 14.53 0.78
N LEU A 93 13.48 13.56 -0.07
CA LEU A 93 13.61 13.74 -1.52
C LEU A 93 12.26 14.01 -2.20
N HIS A 94 11.20 13.32 -1.74
CA HIS A 94 9.90 13.34 -2.41
C HIS A 94 8.94 14.40 -1.86
N TYR A 95 9.19 14.89 -0.64
CA TYR A 95 8.32 15.85 0.04
C TYR A 95 9.12 17.04 0.57
N SER A 96 9.57 17.01 1.83
CA SER A 96 10.36 18.08 2.45
C SER A 96 11.23 17.54 3.57
N ASP A 97 12.14 18.38 4.07
CA ASP A 97 13.03 18.04 5.19
C ASP A 97 12.36 18.12 6.57
N THR A 98 11.02 18.32 6.63
CA THR A 98 10.26 18.27 7.89
C THR A 98 10.40 16.91 8.56
N TYR A 99 10.45 15.84 7.76
CA TYR A 99 10.72 14.50 8.22
C TYR A 99 11.90 13.88 7.47
N THR A 100 12.74 13.15 8.19
CA THR A 100 13.69 12.18 7.62
C THR A 100 13.01 10.82 7.52
N ASP A 101 13.59 9.87 6.80
CA ASP A 101 13.05 8.49 6.77
C ASP A 101 12.96 7.87 8.17
N MET A 102 13.89 8.23 9.07
CA MET A 102 13.85 7.80 10.46
C MET A 102 12.61 8.34 11.18
N THR A 103 12.47 9.66 11.26
CA THR A 103 11.39 10.29 12.02
C THR A 103 10.02 10.03 11.41
N TYR A 104 9.93 9.89 10.09
CA TYR A 104 8.72 9.51 9.39
C TYR A 104 8.27 8.09 9.77
N ASN A 105 9.18 7.11 9.69
CA ASN A 105 8.87 5.72 10.02
C ASN A 105 8.59 5.53 11.51
N ASP A 106 9.32 6.21 12.42
CA ASP A 106 9.06 6.18 13.86
C ASP A 106 7.62 6.62 14.18
N VAL A 107 7.11 7.65 13.49
CA VAL A 107 5.73 8.12 13.65
C VAL A 107 4.74 7.16 12.99
N LEU A 108 4.94 6.83 11.71
CA LEU A 108 3.97 6.06 10.93
C LEU A 108 3.78 4.65 11.47
N VAL A 109 4.89 3.91 11.65
CA VAL A 109 4.85 2.49 12.04
C VAL A 109 4.22 2.34 13.41
N ARG A 110 4.64 3.18 14.37
CA ARG A 110 4.10 3.17 15.72
C ARG A 110 2.62 3.53 15.73
N ALA A 111 2.22 4.62 15.07
CA ALA A 111 0.84 5.04 15.05
C ALA A 111 -0.08 4.01 14.36
N CYS A 112 0.39 3.35 13.29
CA CYS A 112 -0.35 2.25 12.66
C CYS A 112 -0.53 1.07 13.63
N ALA A 113 0.54 0.63 14.29
CA ALA A 113 0.49 -0.48 15.25
C ALA A 113 -0.45 -0.19 16.43
N GLU A 114 -0.36 1.01 17.03
CA GLU A 114 -1.22 1.45 18.14
C GLU A 114 -2.71 1.54 17.74
N ASN A 115 -3.00 1.71 16.45
CA ASN A 115 -4.37 1.78 15.94
C ASN A 115 -4.83 0.50 15.23
N GLY A 116 -4.11 -0.62 15.41
CA GLY A 116 -4.52 -1.95 14.99
C GLY A 116 -4.36 -2.25 13.50
N ILE A 117 -3.49 -1.52 12.79
CA ILE A 117 -3.05 -1.84 11.43
C ILE A 117 -1.53 -1.92 11.36
N ALA A 118 -0.97 -2.31 10.23
CA ALA A 118 0.47 -2.29 10.00
C ALA A 118 0.87 -1.22 8.98
N ALA A 119 2.15 -0.83 8.98
CA ALA A 119 2.76 -0.06 7.93
C ALA A 119 3.68 -0.92 7.08
N PHE A 120 3.55 -0.81 5.75
CA PHE A 120 4.58 -1.19 4.81
C PHE A 120 5.56 -0.04 4.72
N THR A 121 6.84 -0.31 4.90
CA THR A 121 7.88 0.71 4.84
C THR A 121 8.63 0.67 3.53
N GLY A 122 9.24 1.79 3.13
CA GLY A 122 9.97 1.89 1.87
C GLY A 122 11.43 1.49 1.99
N ASP A 123 12.09 1.41 0.83
CA ASP A 123 13.51 1.22 0.63
C ASP A 123 14.01 2.23 -0.42
N GLY A 124 15.30 2.47 -0.49
CA GLY A 124 15.92 3.43 -1.39
C GLY A 124 17.38 3.14 -1.66
N THR A 125 18.01 3.98 -2.49
CA THR A 125 19.45 3.90 -2.82
C THR A 125 20.34 4.25 -1.62
N ASN A 126 19.84 5.08 -0.69
CA ASN A 126 20.52 5.31 0.57
C ASN A 126 20.24 4.14 1.54
N PRO A 127 21.28 3.40 1.98
CA PRO A 127 21.13 2.27 2.90
C PRO A 127 20.37 2.59 4.18
N THR A 128 20.49 3.84 4.67
CA THR A 128 19.83 4.29 5.90
C THR A 128 18.30 4.24 5.81
N VAL A 129 17.72 4.34 4.62
CA VAL A 129 16.24 4.27 4.45
C VAL A 129 15.70 2.94 4.99
N MET A 130 16.30 1.82 4.56
CA MET A 130 15.89 0.49 5.01
C MET A 130 16.25 0.24 6.48
N GLU A 131 17.43 0.67 6.91
CA GLU A 131 17.89 0.55 8.31
C GLU A 131 16.92 1.25 9.27
N MET A 132 16.56 2.49 8.98
CA MET A 132 15.62 3.25 9.81
C MET A 132 14.22 2.65 9.83
N ALA A 133 13.76 2.17 8.67
CA ALA A 133 12.48 1.51 8.53
C ALA A 133 12.39 0.22 9.36
N THR A 134 13.38 -0.65 9.27
CA THR A 134 13.42 -1.92 10.03
C THR A 134 13.58 -1.68 11.53
N ARG A 135 14.33 -0.65 11.93
CA ARG A 135 14.42 -0.22 13.32
C ARG A 135 13.05 0.19 13.89
N ALA A 136 12.28 1.00 13.16
CA ALA A 136 10.94 1.42 13.57
C ALA A 136 9.99 0.21 13.71
N ILE A 137 10.07 -0.75 12.77
CA ILE A 137 9.30 -2.00 12.84
C ILE A 137 9.67 -2.80 14.09
N GLY A 138 10.96 -2.94 14.40
CA GLY A 138 11.43 -3.63 15.60
C GLY A 138 10.92 -2.96 16.88
N ALA A 139 10.98 -1.63 16.96
CA ALA A 139 10.45 -0.85 18.08
C ALA A 139 8.93 -0.99 18.27
N ALA A 140 8.19 -1.31 17.20
CA ALA A 140 6.75 -1.59 17.21
C ALA A 140 6.43 -3.09 17.38
N GLY A 141 7.34 -3.88 17.91
CA GLY A 141 7.13 -5.32 18.17
C GLY A 141 6.98 -6.15 16.89
N GLY A 142 7.61 -5.73 15.79
CA GLY A 142 7.53 -6.40 14.50
C GLY A 142 6.22 -6.13 13.72
N CYS A 143 5.42 -5.16 14.15
CA CYS A 143 4.17 -4.79 13.47
C CYS A 143 4.44 -3.91 12.25
N GLY A 144 4.98 -4.49 11.19
CA GLY A 144 5.26 -3.83 9.92
C GLY A 144 5.80 -4.78 8.87
N VAL A 145 5.85 -4.30 7.63
CA VAL A 145 6.32 -5.04 6.47
C VAL A 145 7.36 -4.20 5.72
N PRO A 146 8.65 -4.51 5.84
CA PRO A 146 9.67 -3.85 5.03
C PRO A 146 9.50 -4.23 3.56
N THR A 147 9.51 -3.22 2.67
CA THR A 147 9.38 -3.42 1.22
C THR A 147 10.70 -3.14 0.56
N ILE A 148 11.37 -4.19 0.09
CA ILE A 148 12.72 -4.18 -0.51
C ILE A 148 12.61 -3.89 -2.00
N LYS A 149 13.52 -3.08 -2.55
CA LYS A 149 13.65 -2.88 -3.98
C LYS A 149 14.27 -4.12 -4.67
N PRO A 150 14.03 -4.32 -5.97
CA PRO A 150 14.56 -5.48 -6.69
C PRO A 150 16.05 -5.32 -7.05
N TRP A 151 16.90 -5.16 -6.02
CA TRP A 151 18.35 -5.04 -6.14
C TRP A 151 19.00 -6.32 -6.68
N ASN A 152 20.34 -6.30 -6.82
CA ASN A 152 21.12 -7.53 -7.01
C ASN A 152 20.99 -8.43 -5.77
N ILE A 153 21.33 -9.71 -5.93
CA ILE A 153 21.08 -10.73 -4.90
C ILE A 153 21.85 -10.47 -3.60
N ASP A 154 23.07 -9.94 -3.67
CA ASP A 154 23.88 -9.68 -2.49
C ASP A 154 23.27 -8.56 -1.63
N THR A 155 22.86 -7.46 -2.26
CA THR A 155 22.12 -6.38 -1.56
C THR A 155 20.79 -6.87 -0.98
N ILE A 156 20.07 -7.75 -1.71
CA ILE A 156 18.85 -8.36 -1.20
C ILE A 156 19.13 -9.18 0.06
N ARG A 157 20.19 -9.98 0.09
CA ARG A 157 20.58 -10.78 1.28
C ARG A 157 20.84 -9.90 2.50
N GLU A 158 21.58 -8.80 2.34
CA GLU A 158 21.82 -7.84 3.42
C GLU A 158 20.51 -7.24 3.96
N LYS A 159 19.62 -6.80 3.06
CA LYS A 159 18.32 -6.22 3.42
C LYS A 159 17.36 -7.24 4.04
N MET A 160 17.39 -8.50 3.59
CA MET A 160 16.65 -9.59 4.23
C MET A 160 17.13 -9.85 5.65
N ALA A 161 18.44 -9.77 5.91
CA ALA A 161 18.98 -9.88 7.27
C ALA A 161 18.45 -8.75 8.18
N GLN A 162 18.41 -7.51 7.69
CA GLN A 162 17.83 -6.38 8.41
C GLN A 162 16.33 -6.59 8.69
N ALA A 163 15.58 -7.05 7.67
CA ALA A 163 14.16 -7.37 7.80
C ALA A 163 13.94 -8.47 8.86
N LYS A 164 14.73 -9.52 8.83
CA LYS A 164 14.68 -10.62 9.82
C LYS A 164 14.95 -10.12 11.24
N ALA A 165 15.96 -9.28 11.42
CA ALA A 165 16.33 -8.70 12.71
C ALA A 165 15.21 -7.80 13.30
N SER A 166 14.39 -7.16 12.48
CA SER A 166 13.28 -6.33 12.93
C SER A 166 12.10 -7.12 13.52
N GLY A 167 12.08 -8.45 13.37
CA GLY A 167 10.95 -9.27 13.81
C GLY A 167 9.66 -9.07 13.00
N CYS A 168 9.73 -8.45 11.82
CA CYS A 168 8.58 -8.21 10.95
C CYS A 168 7.81 -9.51 10.65
N PHE A 169 6.49 -9.43 10.51
CA PHE A 169 5.65 -10.62 10.28
C PHE A 169 5.63 -11.09 8.82
N ALA A 170 6.01 -10.22 7.88
CA ALA A 170 6.14 -10.50 6.46
C ALA A 170 7.17 -9.55 5.83
N VAL A 171 7.65 -9.88 4.63
CA VAL A 171 8.53 -9.04 3.82
C VAL A 171 7.88 -8.82 2.45
N ALA A 172 8.00 -7.63 1.89
CA ALA A 172 7.55 -7.33 0.54
C ALA A 172 8.70 -6.96 -0.40
N MET A 173 8.49 -7.16 -1.71
CA MET A 173 9.34 -6.60 -2.76
C MET A 173 8.48 -5.93 -3.82
N ASP A 174 8.76 -4.68 -4.13
CA ASP A 174 8.13 -3.97 -5.23
C ASP A 174 8.90 -4.21 -6.54
N VAL A 175 8.60 -5.33 -7.19
CA VAL A 175 9.32 -5.78 -8.41
C VAL A 175 9.21 -4.78 -9.56
N ASP A 176 8.16 -3.99 -9.61
CA ASP A 176 7.92 -2.94 -10.58
C ASP A 176 8.85 -1.73 -10.41
N ALA A 177 9.50 -1.58 -9.25
CA ALA A 177 10.49 -0.55 -9.00
C ALA A 177 11.71 -0.64 -9.93
N ALA A 178 11.92 -1.77 -10.61
CA ALA A 178 12.83 -1.88 -11.76
C ALA A 178 12.57 -0.83 -12.84
N GLY A 179 11.34 -0.30 -12.94
CA GLY A 179 10.94 0.78 -13.84
C GLY A 179 11.19 2.19 -13.33
N LEU A 180 11.61 2.38 -12.08
CA LEU A 180 11.88 3.71 -11.54
C LEU A 180 13.08 4.36 -12.24
N PRO A 181 12.95 5.61 -12.74
CA PRO A 181 14.00 6.24 -13.56
C PRO A 181 15.35 6.35 -12.87
N PHE A 182 15.34 6.60 -11.56
CA PHE A 182 16.55 6.80 -10.76
C PHE A 182 17.17 5.52 -10.19
N LEU A 183 16.53 4.35 -10.36
CA LEU A 183 17.10 3.08 -9.89
C LEU A 183 17.87 2.32 -10.97
N LYS A 184 17.53 2.51 -12.24
CA LYS A 184 18.12 1.76 -13.36
C LYS A 184 19.63 1.94 -13.51
N ASN A 185 20.14 3.12 -13.20
CA ASN A 185 21.54 3.52 -13.41
C ASN A 185 22.28 3.76 -12.09
N MET A 186 21.75 3.29 -10.99
CA MET A 186 22.36 3.47 -9.65
C MET A 186 23.20 2.24 -9.27
N THR A 187 24.00 2.38 -8.24
CA THR A 187 24.76 1.30 -7.62
C THR A 187 24.25 1.13 -6.18
N PRO A 188 23.81 -0.07 -5.80
CA PRO A 188 23.65 -1.27 -6.62
C PRO A 188 22.51 -1.13 -7.67
N PRO A 189 22.55 -1.85 -8.80
CA PRO A 189 21.49 -1.78 -9.80
C PRO A 189 20.22 -2.51 -9.33
N ALA A 190 19.06 -1.93 -9.62
CA ALA A 190 17.78 -2.60 -9.53
C ALA A 190 17.31 -3.06 -10.91
N GLY A 191 16.74 -4.25 -11.01
CA GLY A 191 16.30 -4.85 -12.27
C GLY A 191 15.13 -5.80 -12.12
N SER A 192 14.55 -6.19 -13.26
CA SER A 192 13.50 -7.21 -13.29
C SER A 192 14.01 -8.54 -12.70
N LYS A 193 13.10 -9.35 -12.16
CA LYS A 193 13.38 -10.67 -11.60
C LYS A 193 12.71 -11.74 -12.43
N SER A 194 13.44 -12.81 -12.74
CA SER A 194 12.86 -14.04 -13.29
C SER A 194 12.08 -14.78 -12.19
N VAL A 195 11.33 -15.83 -12.57
CA VAL A 195 10.63 -16.68 -11.58
C VAL A 195 11.64 -17.42 -10.70
N GLU A 196 12.74 -17.85 -11.26
CA GLU A 196 13.83 -18.57 -10.57
C GLU A 196 14.50 -17.66 -9.53
N GLU A 197 14.89 -16.45 -9.93
CA GLU A 197 15.45 -15.43 -9.02
C GLU A 197 14.45 -15.08 -7.90
N LEU A 198 13.18 -14.90 -8.25
CA LEU A 198 12.14 -14.60 -7.28
C LEU A 198 11.92 -15.76 -6.30
N THR A 199 12.04 -17.01 -6.76
CA THR A 199 11.96 -18.20 -5.90
C THR A 199 13.10 -18.22 -4.88
N GLU A 200 14.34 -17.92 -5.29
CA GLU A 200 15.46 -17.78 -4.35
C GLU A 200 15.19 -16.68 -3.31
N ILE A 201 14.71 -15.53 -3.76
CA ILE A 201 14.41 -14.39 -2.89
C ILE A 201 13.31 -14.72 -1.87
N VAL A 202 12.26 -15.42 -2.30
CA VAL A 202 11.18 -15.89 -1.42
C VAL A 202 11.72 -16.82 -0.33
N GLN A 203 12.62 -17.73 -0.68
CA GLN A 203 13.26 -18.64 0.28
C GLN A 203 14.13 -17.89 1.29
N LEU A 204 14.88 -16.86 0.85
CA LEU A 204 15.69 -16.03 1.74
C LEU A 204 14.88 -15.27 2.79
N ALA A 205 13.61 -14.99 2.54
CA ALA A 205 12.76 -14.24 3.46
C ALA A 205 12.45 -15.03 4.76
N GLU A 206 12.40 -16.37 4.70
CA GLU A 206 12.07 -17.28 5.82
C GLU A 206 10.76 -16.90 6.56
N ARG A 207 9.86 -16.20 5.87
CA ARG A 207 8.55 -15.72 6.35
C ARG A 207 7.65 -15.38 5.18
N PRO A 208 6.35 -15.10 5.38
CA PRO A 208 5.45 -14.73 4.30
C PRO A 208 6.05 -13.63 3.42
N PHE A 209 6.15 -13.90 2.11
CA PHE A 209 6.70 -12.97 1.14
C PHE A 209 5.62 -12.41 0.23
N ILE A 210 5.63 -11.10 0.02
CA ILE A 210 4.63 -10.35 -0.72
C ILE A 210 5.27 -9.77 -1.99
N VAL A 211 4.75 -10.10 -3.16
CA VAL A 211 5.21 -9.54 -4.43
C VAL A 211 4.33 -8.35 -4.81
N LYS A 212 4.88 -7.14 -4.74
CA LYS A 212 4.18 -5.91 -5.12
C LYS A 212 4.55 -5.48 -6.53
N GLY A 213 3.57 -4.91 -7.26
CA GLY A 213 3.78 -4.43 -8.65
C GLY A 213 3.24 -5.40 -9.70
N VAL A 214 2.21 -6.16 -9.35
CA VAL A 214 1.57 -7.15 -10.23
C VAL A 214 0.34 -6.54 -10.89
N MET A 215 0.30 -6.52 -12.23
CA MET A 215 -0.78 -5.90 -13.02
C MET A 215 -1.42 -6.87 -14.03
N THR A 216 -1.05 -8.15 -14.02
CA THR A 216 -1.59 -9.13 -14.96
C THR A 216 -1.80 -10.48 -14.29
N VAL A 217 -2.76 -11.27 -14.77
CA VAL A 217 -2.97 -12.66 -14.36
C VAL A 217 -1.68 -13.48 -14.53
N LYS A 218 -0.98 -13.30 -15.66
CA LYS A 218 0.29 -13.99 -15.92
C LYS A 218 1.35 -13.66 -14.87
N GLY A 219 1.46 -12.38 -14.45
CA GLY A 219 2.35 -11.95 -13.37
C GLY A 219 1.97 -12.55 -12.03
N ALA A 220 0.68 -12.59 -11.71
CA ALA A 220 0.16 -13.18 -10.48
C ALA A 220 0.47 -14.68 -10.37
N LEU A 221 0.28 -15.42 -11.47
CA LEU A 221 0.62 -16.85 -11.52
C LEU A 221 2.13 -17.12 -11.41
N LYS A 222 2.97 -16.25 -11.97
CA LYS A 222 4.43 -16.30 -11.76
C LYS A 222 4.84 -16.05 -10.31
N ALA A 223 4.21 -15.06 -9.65
CA ALA A 223 4.47 -14.79 -8.23
C ALA A 223 4.05 -15.99 -7.36
N LYS A 224 2.88 -16.60 -7.64
CA LYS A 224 2.44 -17.85 -7.01
C LYS A 224 3.46 -18.98 -7.26
N GLN A 225 3.91 -19.16 -8.49
CA GLN A 225 4.89 -20.20 -8.84
C GLN A 225 6.21 -20.02 -8.08
N ALA A 226 6.64 -18.78 -7.84
CA ALA A 226 7.82 -18.46 -7.04
C ALA A 226 7.62 -18.67 -5.53
N GLY A 227 6.42 -19.00 -5.06
CA GLY A 227 6.11 -19.25 -3.65
C GLY A 227 5.68 -18.02 -2.87
N ALA A 228 5.25 -16.95 -3.52
CA ALA A 228 4.72 -15.78 -2.83
C ALA A 228 3.49 -16.12 -1.99
N ALA A 229 3.44 -15.64 -0.75
CA ALA A 229 2.29 -15.78 0.15
C ALA A 229 1.18 -14.76 -0.16
N ALA A 230 1.54 -13.64 -0.78
CA ALA A 230 0.61 -12.65 -1.29
C ALA A 230 1.18 -11.89 -2.49
N ILE A 231 0.27 -11.22 -3.21
CA ILE A 231 0.63 -10.19 -4.19
C ILE A 231 -0.01 -8.86 -3.81
N VAL A 232 0.56 -7.75 -4.30
CA VAL A 232 -0.14 -6.47 -4.34
C VAL A 232 -0.38 -6.11 -5.80
N VAL A 233 -1.66 -6.03 -6.19
CA VAL A 233 -2.07 -5.46 -7.47
C VAL A 233 -1.74 -3.97 -7.43
N SER A 234 -0.72 -3.57 -8.20
CA SER A 234 -0.11 -2.24 -8.09
C SER A 234 0.59 -1.85 -9.38
N ASN A 235 0.39 -0.62 -9.82
CA ASN A 235 1.16 0.04 -10.87
C ASN A 235 2.05 1.16 -10.29
N HIS A 236 2.38 1.07 -8.99
CA HIS A 236 3.20 2.05 -8.27
C HIS A 236 2.64 3.48 -8.33
N GLY A 237 1.33 3.62 -8.49
CA GLY A 237 0.68 4.91 -8.65
C GLY A 237 1.14 5.68 -9.91
N GLY A 238 1.53 4.95 -10.97
CA GLY A 238 2.01 5.53 -12.23
C GLY A 238 3.47 6.00 -12.20
N ARG A 239 4.23 5.68 -11.16
CA ARG A 239 5.62 6.14 -11.02
C ARG A 239 6.61 5.35 -11.88
N VAL A 240 6.29 4.13 -12.25
CA VAL A 240 7.16 3.19 -12.99
C VAL A 240 6.86 3.18 -14.49
N LEU A 241 5.59 3.26 -14.85
CA LEU A 241 5.09 3.28 -16.22
C LEU A 241 3.82 4.11 -16.29
N ASP A 242 3.72 4.99 -17.28
CA ASP A 242 2.50 5.75 -17.55
C ASP A 242 1.56 4.98 -18.49
N GLN A 243 0.29 5.39 -18.57
CA GLN A 243 -0.74 4.80 -19.43
C GLN A 243 -0.99 3.30 -19.17
N CYS A 244 -0.79 2.86 -17.92
CA CYS A 244 -1.20 1.54 -17.48
C CYS A 244 -2.71 1.51 -17.17
N PRO A 245 -3.34 0.32 -17.24
CA PRO A 245 -4.66 0.13 -16.63
C PRO A 245 -4.67 0.55 -15.16
N ALA A 246 -5.81 1.00 -14.67
CA ALA A 246 -6.00 1.20 -13.23
C ALA A 246 -6.01 -0.15 -12.50
N THR A 247 -5.59 -0.13 -11.23
CA THR A 247 -5.60 -1.35 -10.41
C THR A 247 -7.00 -1.91 -10.21
N ALA A 248 -8.02 -1.04 -10.13
CA ALA A 248 -9.43 -1.45 -10.07
C ALA A 248 -9.90 -2.22 -11.32
N GLU A 249 -9.29 -1.96 -12.50
CA GLU A 249 -9.69 -2.61 -13.75
C GLU A 249 -9.17 -4.05 -13.85
N VAL A 250 -7.98 -4.32 -13.31
CA VAL A 250 -7.32 -5.65 -13.42
C VAL A 250 -7.51 -6.51 -12.16
N LEU A 251 -7.95 -5.93 -11.04
CA LEU A 251 -8.12 -6.63 -9.78
C LEU A 251 -9.06 -7.84 -9.89
N PRO A 252 -10.26 -7.74 -10.51
CA PRO A 252 -11.19 -8.86 -10.52
C PRO A 252 -10.66 -10.12 -11.22
N GLU A 253 -9.99 -9.95 -12.36
CA GLU A 253 -9.42 -11.08 -13.12
C GLU A 253 -8.24 -11.73 -12.38
N ILE A 254 -7.40 -10.91 -11.72
CA ILE A 254 -6.27 -11.38 -10.93
C ILE A 254 -6.75 -12.13 -9.69
N ALA A 255 -7.73 -11.57 -8.96
CA ALA A 255 -8.33 -12.21 -7.79
C ALA A 255 -8.99 -13.54 -8.15
N ALA A 256 -9.73 -13.59 -9.26
CA ALA A 256 -10.34 -14.81 -9.77
C ALA A 256 -9.29 -15.90 -10.09
N ALA A 257 -8.17 -15.53 -10.72
CA ALA A 257 -7.11 -16.46 -11.07
C ALA A 257 -6.36 -17.03 -9.85
N LEU A 258 -6.34 -16.33 -8.73
CA LEU A 258 -5.71 -16.77 -7.49
C LEU A 258 -6.70 -17.38 -6.48
N LYS A 259 -7.99 -17.38 -6.75
CA LYS A 259 -9.02 -17.91 -5.85
C LYS A 259 -8.73 -19.37 -5.51
N GLY A 260 -8.74 -19.69 -4.21
CA GLY A 260 -8.50 -21.06 -3.71
C GLY A 260 -7.06 -21.53 -3.75
N THR A 261 -6.09 -20.67 -4.15
CA THR A 261 -4.67 -21.03 -4.22
C THR A 261 -3.92 -20.82 -2.90
N GLY A 262 -4.52 -20.15 -1.93
CA GLY A 262 -3.88 -19.74 -0.67
C GLY A 262 -3.07 -18.43 -0.77
N VAL A 263 -2.79 -17.92 -1.98
CA VAL A 263 -2.11 -16.63 -2.17
C VAL A 263 -3.08 -15.49 -1.90
N LYS A 264 -2.72 -14.58 -1.00
CA LYS A 264 -3.53 -13.41 -0.67
C LYS A 264 -3.38 -12.31 -1.73
N VAL A 265 -4.47 -11.62 -2.02
CA VAL A 265 -4.51 -10.51 -2.99
C VAL A 265 -4.71 -9.20 -2.26
N LEU A 266 -3.68 -8.38 -2.23
CA LEU A 266 -3.77 -6.98 -1.79
C LEU A 266 -3.82 -6.07 -3.01
N VAL A 267 -4.29 -4.83 -2.83
CA VAL A 267 -4.34 -3.84 -3.90
C VAL A 267 -3.95 -2.45 -3.39
N ASP A 268 -3.31 -1.65 -4.23
CA ASP A 268 -3.09 -0.23 -4.00
C ASP A 268 -3.46 0.63 -5.22
N GLY A 269 -3.22 1.92 -5.14
CA GLY A 269 -3.46 2.86 -6.24
C GLY A 269 -4.88 3.45 -6.28
N GLY A 270 -4.99 4.73 -5.99
CA GLY A 270 -6.26 5.48 -6.12
C GLY A 270 -7.18 5.42 -4.91
N ILE A 271 -7.05 4.49 -4.00
CA ILE A 271 -7.89 4.31 -2.80
C ILE A 271 -7.70 5.50 -1.84
N ARG A 272 -8.80 6.11 -1.38
CA ARG A 272 -8.80 7.31 -0.52
C ARG A 272 -9.80 7.27 0.61
N THR A 273 -10.83 6.46 0.51
CA THR A 273 -11.98 6.40 1.42
C THR A 273 -12.25 4.97 1.88
N GLY A 274 -12.99 4.81 2.98
CA GLY A 274 -13.48 3.49 3.41
C GLY A 274 -14.44 2.86 2.39
N VAL A 275 -15.15 3.70 1.61
CA VAL A 275 -15.97 3.23 0.48
C VAL A 275 -15.11 2.58 -0.60
N ASP A 276 -13.92 3.15 -0.90
CA ASP A 276 -13.00 2.54 -1.88
C ASP A 276 -12.42 1.24 -1.33
N VAL A 277 -12.16 1.15 -0.01
CA VAL A 277 -11.76 -0.11 0.65
C VAL A 277 -12.83 -1.17 0.46
N PHE A 278 -14.11 -0.85 0.74
CA PHE A 278 -15.22 -1.77 0.51
C PHE A 278 -15.29 -2.27 -0.94
N LYS A 279 -15.18 -1.36 -1.91
CA LYS A 279 -15.16 -1.71 -3.34
C LYS A 279 -14.01 -2.67 -3.68
N ALA A 280 -12.81 -2.44 -3.14
CA ALA A 280 -11.66 -3.31 -3.35
C ALA A 280 -11.90 -4.72 -2.81
N LEU A 281 -12.48 -4.84 -1.61
CA LEU A 281 -12.86 -6.14 -1.02
C LEU A 281 -13.92 -6.84 -1.87
N ALA A 282 -14.97 -6.12 -2.30
CA ALA A 282 -16.01 -6.66 -3.18
C ALA A 282 -15.46 -7.17 -4.52
N LEU A 283 -14.40 -6.54 -5.04
CA LEU A 283 -13.70 -6.98 -6.26
C LEU A 283 -12.68 -8.10 -6.03
N GLY A 284 -12.59 -8.62 -4.81
CA GLY A 284 -11.81 -9.82 -4.47
C GLY A 284 -10.43 -9.55 -3.86
N ALA A 285 -10.15 -8.34 -3.40
CA ALA A 285 -8.97 -8.10 -2.57
C ALA A 285 -9.19 -8.64 -1.15
N ASP A 286 -8.13 -9.19 -0.52
CA ASP A 286 -8.11 -9.54 0.90
C ASP A 286 -7.82 -8.29 1.77
N GLY A 287 -7.23 -7.25 1.22
CA GLY A 287 -6.93 -6.00 1.90
C GLY A 287 -6.31 -4.96 0.97
N VAL A 288 -6.09 -3.74 1.47
CA VAL A 288 -5.60 -2.64 0.65
C VAL A 288 -4.42 -1.91 1.27
N LEU A 289 -3.58 -1.29 0.40
CA LEU A 289 -2.52 -0.39 0.85
C LEU A 289 -2.80 1.03 0.37
N ILE A 290 -2.53 2.01 1.25
CA ILE A 290 -2.75 3.43 0.97
C ILE A 290 -1.46 4.18 1.30
N CYS A 291 -0.82 4.82 0.30
CA CYS A 291 0.48 5.48 0.47
C CYS A 291 0.34 6.99 0.75
N ARG A 292 0.09 7.80 -0.29
CA ARG A 292 0.14 9.28 -0.24
C ARG A 292 -0.71 9.92 0.85
N PRO A 293 -1.94 9.49 1.13
CA PRO A 293 -2.74 10.04 2.22
C PRO A 293 -2.12 9.83 3.60
N PHE A 294 -1.46 8.69 3.86
CA PHE A 294 -0.73 8.48 5.12
C PHE A 294 0.48 9.40 5.26
N VAL A 295 1.20 9.70 4.16
CA VAL A 295 2.26 10.72 4.19
C VAL A 295 1.68 12.08 4.58
N THR A 296 0.59 12.49 3.93
CA THR A 296 -0.09 13.74 4.27
C THR A 296 -0.55 13.76 5.73
N ALA A 297 -1.03 12.63 6.25
CA ALA A 297 -1.44 12.48 7.64
C ALA A 297 -0.28 12.67 8.63
N VAL A 298 0.88 12.06 8.34
CA VAL A 298 2.11 12.26 9.15
C VAL A 298 2.54 13.73 9.13
N TYR A 299 2.63 14.34 7.95
CA TYR A 299 3.06 15.74 7.82
C TYR A 299 2.09 16.71 8.46
N GLY A 300 0.79 16.44 8.44
CA GLY A 300 -0.24 17.35 8.94
C GLY A 300 -0.61 17.17 10.41
N GLY A 301 -0.20 16.08 11.05
CA GLY A 301 -0.60 15.85 12.44
C GLY A 301 0.19 14.77 13.18
N GLY A 302 1.31 14.31 12.63
CA GLY A 302 2.10 13.26 13.26
C GLY A 302 1.26 12.00 13.54
N ALA A 303 1.42 11.41 14.71
CA ALA A 303 0.68 10.21 15.13
C ALA A 303 -0.84 10.46 15.22
N GLU A 304 -1.26 11.64 15.70
CA GLU A 304 -2.68 12.02 15.76
C GLU A 304 -3.28 12.18 14.35
N GLY A 305 -2.52 12.73 13.40
CA GLY A 305 -2.93 12.81 12.00
C GLY A 305 -3.12 11.43 11.36
N VAL A 306 -2.21 10.49 11.63
CA VAL A 306 -2.32 9.09 11.20
C VAL A 306 -3.58 8.44 11.79
N LYS A 307 -3.79 8.58 13.11
CA LYS A 307 -4.99 8.08 13.79
C LYS A 307 -6.25 8.67 13.18
N CYS A 308 -6.30 9.98 12.96
CA CYS A 308 -7.44 10.68 12.36
C CYS A 308 -7.79 10.09 10.98
N TYR A 309 -6.80 9.78 10.15
CA TYR A 309 -7.04 9.18 8.85
C TYR A 309 -7.50 7.72 8.95
N ILE A 310 -6.95 6.95 9.90
CA ILE A 310 -7.41 5.58 10.18
C ILE A 310 -8.88 5.60 10.63
N ASP A 311 -9.23 6.44 11.58
CA ASP A 311 -10.61 6.55 12.10
C ASP A 311 -11.60 6.94 10.99
N LYS A 312 -11.19 7.86 10.09
CA LYS A 312 -11.98 8.24 8.92
C LYS A 312 -12.25 7.03 8.01
N LEU A 313 -11.20 6.30 7.62
CA LEU A 313 -11.33 5.13 6.77
C LEU A 313 -12.19 4.03 7.42
N ALA A 314 -11.97 3.78 8.70
CA ALA A 314 -12.70 2.78 9.47
C ALA A 314 -14.19 3.10 9.59
N GLY A 315 -14.52 4.35 9.92
CA GLY A 315 -15.91 4.81 10.00
C GLY A 315 -16.64 4.71 8.67
N GLU A 316 -16.01 5.15 7.56
CA GLU A 316 -16.58 5.06 6.22
C GLU A 316 -16.74 3.61 5.75
N LEU A 317 -15.81 2.71 6.09
CA LEU A 317 -15.92 1.28 5.77
C LEU A 317 -17.09 0.63 6.52
N ALA A 318 -17.16 0.84 7.84
CA ALA A 318 -18.22 0.28 8.67
C ALA A 318 -19.60 0.78 8.24
N ASP A 319 -19.75 2.09 7.96
CA ASP A 319 -20.98 2.67 7.45
C ASP A 319 -21.38 2.04 6.10
N THR A 320 -20.42 1.89 5.18
CA THR A 320 -20.68 1.26 3.87
C THR A 320 -21.09 -0.20 4.02
N MET A 321 -20.41 -0.97 4.87
CA MET A 321 -20.76 -2.36 5.16
C MET A 321 -22.19 -2.47 5.70
N GLN A 322 -22.56 -1.62 6.66
CA GLN A 322 -23.90 -1.59 7.24
C GLN A 322 -24.97 -1.25 6.20
N MET A 323 -24.70 -0.27 5.32
CA MET A 323 -25.62 0.15 4.27
C MET A 323 -25.74 -0.85 3.12
N CYS A 324 -24.84 -1.85 3.04
CA CYS A 324 -24.86 -2.93 2.06
C CYS A 324 -25.24 -4.29 2.66
N GLY A 325 -25.56 -4.33 3.98
CA GLY A 325 -25.95 -5.56 4.66
C GLY A 325 -24.82 -6.55 4.95
N ALA A 326 -23.54 -6.10 4.93
CA ALA A 326 -22.39 -6.92 5.29
C ALA A 326 -22.01 -6.70 6.75
N HIS A 327 -21.99 -7.74 7.57
CA HIS A 327 -21.62 -7.70 8.98
C HIS A 327 -20.18 -8.15 9.25
N THR A 328 -19.58 -8.85 8.30
CA THR A 328 -18.18 -9.29 8.32
C THR A 328 -17.52 -9.04 6.97
N LEU A 329 -16.18 -9.04 6.92
CA LEU A 329 -15.47 -8.90 5.64
C LEU A 329 -15.78 -10.04 4.68
N ALA A 330 -16.08 -11.25 5.20
CA ALA A 330 -16.41 -12.43 4.40
C ALA A 330 -17.78 -12.33 3.70
N GLU A 331 -18.67 -11.48 4.20
CA GLU A 331 -19.99 -11.24 3.61
C GLU A 331 -19.95 -10.20 2.48
N ILE A 332 -18.83 -9.52 2.28
CA ILE A 332 -18.67 -8.56 1.17
C ILE A 332 -18.50 -9.35 -0.14
N THR A 333 -19.44 -9.19 -1.06
CA THR A 333 -19.52 -9.95 -2.31
C THR A 333 -19.54 -9.02 -3.54
N PRO A 334 -19.18 -9.53 -4.74
CA PRO A 334 -19.12 -8.72 -5.96
C PRO A 334 -20.45 -8.08 -6.38
N ASP A 335 -21.58 -8.66 -6.03
CA ASP A 335 -22.91 -8.10 -6.31
C ASP A 335 -23.25 -6.86 -5.47
N MET A 336 -22.50 -6.59 -4.41
CA MET A 336 -22.60 -5.37 -3.62
C MET A 336 -22.01 -4.13 -4.32
N VAL A 337 -21.40 -4.32 -5.48
CA VAL A 337 -20.90 -3.21 -6.32
C VAL A 337 -21.33 -3.35 -7.77
N ARG A 338 -21.31 -2.24 -8.49
CA ARG A 338 -21.55 -2.17 -9.93
C ARG A 338 -20.36 -1.53 -10.61
N VAL A 339 -19.71 -2.28 -11.50
CA VAL A 339 -18.54 -1.87 -12.29
C VAL A 339 -18.97 -1.23 -13.60
#